data_cc02485a2c9c00e8b23b6953e3e08922
#
_entry.id   cc02485a2c9c00e8b23b6953e3e08922
#
_cell.length_a   1.000
_cell.length_b   1.000
_cell.length_c   1.000
_cell.angle_alpha   90.00
_cell.angle_beta   90.00
_cell.angle_gamma   90.00
#
_symmetry.space_group_name_H-M   'P 1'
#
loop_
_entity.id
_entity.type
_entity.pdbx_description
1 polymer ?
#
loop_
_entity_poly.entity_id
_entity_poly.type
_entity_poly.pdbx_seq_one_letter_code
_entity_poly.pdbx_strand_id
1 'polypeptide(L)'
;YKETEWEICTPANAAHFSAIAYYFGQMLRDSLKVPVGLICNAIGGSPIESWIDRNTLEYQFPAILKDWTRNDFIQDWVRGRAALNVKLSKEKFQRHPYEPCYLYESGIRPLEQYPVRGVIWYQGESNAHNCEAHEKLFKLLVGSWRKNWKNEDLPFYYVQLSSIARPSWPWFRDSQRRMMAEIPNTGMAVSSDYGDSLDVHPRNKKPVGERLARWALNKTYGMHDVLPSGPLFCRADFCEDVVYVTFDYGKGLKSSDGGPLRTFEVAETDGVYYPAVAEIINGQIKVYSEQVKRPRYIRYGWQPFTLSLIHISEPTRPI
;
A
#
# COMPACT_ATOMS: atom_id res chain seq x y z
N TYR A 1 -23.24 -3.53 -8.59
CA TYR A 1 -23.28 -3.15 -7.17
C TYR A 1 -24.67 -3.40 -6.58
N LYS A 2 -24.71 -3.75 -5.30
CA LYS A 2 -25.96 -3.86 -4.54
C LYS A 2 -26.32 -2.47 -3.98
N GLU A 3 -27.58 -2.10 -4.02
CA GLU A 3 -28.05 -0.91 -3.30
C GLU A 3 -27.78 -1.06 -1.80
N THR A 4 -27.25 -0.01 -1.20
CA THR A 4 -26.92 0.04 0.22
C THR A 4 -27.28 1.42 0.76
N GLU A 5 -27.49 1.49 2.06
CA GLU A 5 -27.75 2.71 2.78
C GLU A 5 -26.79 2.86 3.97
N TRP A 6 -26.83 4.02 4.61
CA TRP A 6 -26.03 4.25 5.80
C TRP A 6 -26.56 3.43 6.98
N GLU A 7 -25.69 2.62 7.57
CA GLU A 7 -26.01 1.85 8.75
C GLU A 7 -25.19 2.32 9.95
N ILE A 8 -25.81 2.39 11.13
CA ILE A 8 -25.08 2.59 12.38
C ILE A 8 -24.25 1.32 12.65
N CYS A 9 -22.97 1.51 12.96
CA CYS A 9 -22.06 0.38 13.24
C CYS A 9 -22.49 -0.35 14.52
N THR A 10 -22.84 -1.62 14.36
CA THR A 10 -23.18 -2.56 15.43
C THR A 10 -22.27 -3.78 15.35
N PRO A 11 -22.11 -4.60 16.40
CA PRO A 11 -21.36 -5.86 16.31
C PRO A 11 -21.83 -6.79 15.19
N ALA A 12 -23.12 -6.78 14.86
CA ALA A 12 -23.69 -7.63 13.82
C ALA A 12 -23.25 -7.20 12.41
N ASN A 13 -23.39 -5.92 12.06
CA ASN A 13 -23.02 -5.43 10.72
C ASN A 13 -21.51 -5.23 10.54
N ALA A 14 -20.79 -4.89 11.62
CA ALA A 14 -19.33 -4.78 11.59
C ALA A 14 -18.63 -6.08 11.16
N ALA A 15 -19.20 -7.24 11.52
CA ALA A 15 -18.66 -8.55 11.12
C ALA A 15 -18.67 -8.80 9.59
N HIS A 16 -19.50 -8.07 8.85
CA HIS A 16 -19.64 -8.17 7.39
C HIS A 16 -19.00 -6.98 6.65
N PHE A 17 -18.41 -6.07 7.37
CA PHE A 17 -17.75 -4.89 6.80
C PHE A 17 -16.24 -5.10 6.61
N SER A 18 -15.57 -4.22 5.88
CA SER A 18 -14.10 -4.23 5.77
C SER A 18 -13.45 -4.08 7.14
N ALA A 19 -12.73 -5.10 7.60
CA ALA A 19 -12.06 -5.06 8.89
C ALA A 19 -11.00 -3.93 8.95
N ILE A 20 -10.26 -3.66 7.86
CA ILE A 20 -9.30 -2.56 7.81
C ILE A 20 -10.01 -1.21 7.96
N ALA A 21 -11.08 -0.99 7.20
CA ALA A 21 -11.86 0.24 7.31
C ALA A 21 -12.52 0.38 8.70
N TYR A 22 -12.98 -0.70 9.29
CA TYR A 22 -13.53 -0.71 10.65
C TYR A 22 -12.49 -0.22 11.68
N TYR A 23 -11.30 -0.83 11.73
CA TYR A 23 -10.27 -0.43 12.69
C TYR A 23 -9.71 0.97 12.42
N PHE A 24 -9.62 1.37 11.15
CA PHE A 24 -9.31 2.74 10.77
C PHE A 24 -10.34 3.73 11.35
N GLY A 25 -11.63 3.50 11.08
CA GLY A 25 -12.70 4.36 11.55
C GLY A 25 -12.84 4.38 13.08
N GLN A 26 -12.65 3.23 13.74
CA GLN A 26 -12.65 3.12 15.19
C GLN A 26 -11.57 4.01 15.80
N MET A 27 -10.33 3.93 15.33
CA MET A 27 -9.24 4.75 15.84
C MET A 27 -9.47 6.24 15.60
N LEU A 28 -10.00 6.63 14.43
CA LEU A 28 -10.35 8.02 14.15
C LEU A 28 -11.45 8.52 15.12
N ARG A 29 -12.54 7.76 15.27
CA ARG A 29 -13.63 8.12 16.18
C ARG A 29 -13.14 8.28 17.62
N ASP A 30 -12.32 7.33 18.07
CA ASP A 30 -11.83 7.32 19.45
C ASP A 30 -10.84 8.48 19.72
N SER A 31 -10.09 8.91 18.71
CA SER A 31 -9.17 10.04 18.82
C SER A 31 -9.85 11.39 18.64
N LEU A 32 -10.73 11.53 17.66
CA LEU A 32 -11.36 12.80 17.29
C LEU A 32 -12.65 13.09 18.05
N LYS A 33 -13.27 12.06 18.64
CA LYS A 33 -14.57 12.14 19.36
C LYS A 33 -15.72 12.65 18.48
N VAL A 34 -15.68 12.34 17.18
CA VAL A 34 -16.73 12.69 16.22
C VAL A 34 -17.19 11.43 15.47
N PRO A 35 -18.42 11.42 14.91
CA PRO A 35 -18.86 10.37 14.03
C PRO A 35 -17.95 10.24 12.81
N VAL A 36 -17.66 9.00 12.38
CA VAL A 36 -16.86 8.70 11.19
C VAL A 36 -17.68 7.84 10.24
N GLY A 37 -17.98 8.39 9.06
CA GLY A 37 -18.63 7.65 7.98
C GLY A 37 -17.60 6.88 7.13
N LEU A 38 -17.89 5.62 6.81
CA LEU A 38 -17.03 4.76 6.01
C LEU A 38 -17.80 4.22 4.80
N ILE A 39 -17.28 4.45 3.61
CA ILE A 39 -17.81 3.88 2.36
C ILE A 39 -16.84 2.78 1.92
N CYS A 40 -17.30 1.52 1.91
CA CYS A 40 -16.52 0.38 1.44
C CYS A 40 -16.90 0.04 0.01
N ASN A 41 -16.01 0.33 -0.92
CA ASN A 41 -16.16 0.03 -2.33
C ASN A 41 -14.96 -0.82 -2.77
N ALA A 42 -15.13 -2.14 -2.77
CA ALA A 42 -14.04 -3.09 -3.01
C ALA A 42 -14.53 -4.33 -3.75
N ILE A 43 -13.75 -4.77 -4.75
CA ILE A 43 -13.98 -6.02 -5.48
C ILE A 43 -12.67 -6.82 -5.46
N GLY A 44 -12.72 -8.02 -4.88
CA GLY A 44 -11.54 -8.87 -4.73
C GLY A 44 -10.92 -9.24 -6.08
N GLY A 45 -9.59 -9.10 -6.18
CA GLY A 45 -8.82 -9.42 -7.37
C GLY A 45 -8.91 -8.41 -8.52
N SER A 46 -9.60 -7.28 -8.33
CA SER A 46 -9.66 -6.24 -9.37
C SER A 46 -8.30 -5.56 -9.57
N PRO A 47 -7.87 -5.34 -10.82
CA PRO A 47 -6.67 -4.58 -11.12
C PRO A 47 -6.94 -3.08 -10.99
N ILE A 48 -5.88 -2.30 -10.80
CA ILE A 48 -5.97 -0.86 -10.52
C ILE A 48 -6.64 -0.07 -11.66
N GLU A 49 -6.43 -0.45 -12.91
CA GLU A 49 -6.98 0.21 -14.09
C GLU A 49 -8.51 0.18 -14.14
N SER A 50 -9.14 -0.78 -13.46
CA SER A 50 -10.60 -0.81 -13.38
C SER A 50 -11.20 0.32 -12.52
N TRP A 51 -10.38 0.97 -11.70
CA TRP A 51 -10.76 2.04 -10.77
C TRP A 51 -10.39 3.45 -11.25
N ILE A 52 -9.90 3.60 -12.49
CA ILE A 52 -9.51 4.90 -13.08
C ILE A 52 -10.58 5.33 -14.08
N ASP A 53 -10.91 6.62 -14.10
CA ASP A 53 -11.87 7.15 -15.05
C ASP A 53 -11.40 6.98 -16.52
N ARG A 54 -12.37 6.82 -17.41
CA ARG A 54 -12.11 6.54 -18.83
C ARG A 54 -11.31 7.65 -19.51
N ASN A 55 -11.65 8.90 -19.28
CA ASN A 55 -10.95 10.01 -19.91
C ASN A 55 -9.46 10.02 -19.53
N THR A 56 -9.17 9.77 -18.26
CA THR A 56 -7.77 9.69 -17.79
C THR A 56 -7.01 8.59 -18.52
N LEU A 57 -7.58 7.38 -18.66
CA LEU A 57 -6.91 6.29 -19.36
C LEU A 57 -6.81 6.53 -20.87
N GLU A 58 -7.84 7.08 -21.51
CA GLU A 58 -7.83 7.39 -22.94
C GLU A 58 -6.73 8.39 -23.32
N TYR A 59 -6.50 9.42 -22.49
CA TYR A 59 -5.48 10.44 -22.76
C TYR A 59 -4.08 10.06 -22.25
N GLN A 60 -3.97 9.36 -21.12
CA GLN A 60 -2.70 9.17 -20.45
C GLN A 60 -2.11 7.75 -20.62
N PHE A 61 -2.97 6.75 -20.86
CA PHE A 61 -2.53 5.37 -21.02
C PHE A 61 -3.49 4.56 -21.95
N PRO A 62 -3.74 5.01 -23.19
CA PRO A 62 -4.70 4.36 -24.09
C PRO A 62 -4.36 2.90 -24.40
N ALA A 63 -3.07 2.53 -24.33
CA ALA A 63 -2.63 1.16 -24.58
C ALA A 63 -3.29 0.13 -23.66
N ILE A 64 -3.65 0.49 -22.42
CA ILE A 64 -4.27 -0.44 -21.49
C ILE A 64 -5.74 -0.75 -21.79
N LEU A 65 -6.38 0.10 -22.58
CA LEU A 65 -7.79 -0.05 -22.98
C LEU A 65 -7.96 -0.98 -24.18
N LYS A 66 -6.91 -1.09 -25.02
CA LYS A 66 -6.96 -1.84 -26.27
C LYS A 66 -6.97 -3.34 -25.98
N ASP A 67 -7.99 -4.04 -26.50
CA ASP A 67 -8.12 -5.50 -26.40
C ASP A 67 -7.80 -6.04 -25.00
N TRP A 68 -8.35 -5.42 -23.96
CA TRP A 68 -7.93 -5.65 -22.57
C TRP A 68 -7.88 -7.12 -22.15
N THR A 69 -8.72 -7.98 -22.74
CA THR A 69 -8.71 -9.44 -22.49
C THR A 69 -7.51 -10.17 -23.10
N ARG A 70 -6.70 -9.49 -23.94
CA ARG A 70 -5.48 -10.00 -24.57
C ARG A 70 -4.27 -9.10 -24.30
N ASN A 71 -4.42 -8.11 -23.48
CA ASN A 71 -3.44 -7.05 -23.25
C ASN A 71 -2.43 -7.49 -22.18
N ASP A 72 -1.14 -7.47 -22.51
CA ASP A 72 -0.05 -7.92 -21.63
C ASP A 72 0.25 -6.95 -20.45
N PHE A 73 -0.29 -5.73 -20.46
CA PHE A 73 -0.31 -4.88 -19.27
C PHE A 73 -1.21 -5.44 -18.16
N ILE A 74 -2.15 -6.32 -18.50
CA ILE A 74 -3.09 -6.94 -17.57
C ILE A 74 -2.68 -8.39 -17.33
N GLN A 75 -2.56 -8.76 -16.08
CA GLN A 75 -2.07 -10.08 -15.67
C GLN A 75 -2.91 -11.24 -16.25
N ASP A 76 -2.25 -12.32 -16.66
CA ASP A 76 -2.89 -13.46 -17.33
C ASP A 76 -4.07 -14.04 -16.55
N TRP A 77 -3.93 -14.25 -15.25
CA TRP A 77 -5.02 -14.82 -14.45
C TRP A 77 -6.22 -13.87 -14.36
N VAL A 78 -6.00 -12.55 -14.38
CA VAL A 78 -7.06 -11.52 -14.40
C VAL A 78 -7.85 -11.63 -15.70
N ARG A 79 -7.14 -11.67 -16.82
CA ARG A 79 -7.73 -11.83 -18.15
C ARG A 79 -8.47 -13.14 -18.29
N GLY A 80 -7.83 -14.25 -17.89
CA GLY A 80 -8.40 -15.59 -17.96
C GLY A 80 -9.66 -15.76 -17.11
N ARG A 81 -9.64 -15.25 -15.87
CA ARG A 81 -10.81 -15.27 -14.99
C ARG A 81 -11.97 -14.44 -15.56
N ALA A 82 -11.68 -13.25 -16.06
CA ALA A 82 -12.69 -12.41 -16.68
C ALA A 82 -13.29 -13.06 -17.93
N ALA A 83 -12.46 -13.59 -18.82
CA ALA A 83 -12.92 -14.29 -20.03
C ALA A 83 -13.80 -15.49 -19.70
N LEU A 84 -13.44 -16.28 -18.69
CA LEU A 84 -14.25 -17.40 -18.23
C LEU A 84 -15.61 -16.93 -17.68
N ASN A 85 -15.62 -15.94 -16.83
CA ASN A 85 -16.85 -15.43 -16.22
C ASN A 85 -17.80 -14.85 -17.29
N VAL A 86 -17.27 -14.07 -18.24
CA VAL A 86 -18.07 -13.52 -19.35
C VAL A 86 -18.62 -14.65 -20.24
N LYS A 87 -17.82 -15.67 -20.55
CA LYS A 87 -18.26 -16.85 -21.31
C LYS A 87 -19.40 -17.61 -20.64
N LEU A 88 -19.37 -17.68 -19.31
CA LEU A 88 -20.40 -18.39 -18.51
C LEU A 88 -21.65 -17.52 -18.26
N SER A 89 -21.59 -16.22 -18.53
CA SER A 89 -22.74 -15.32 -18.37
C SER A 89 -23.85 -15.64 -19.39
N LYS A 90 -25.07 -15.52 -18.92
CA LYS A 90 -26.27 -15.57 -19.79
C LYS A 90 -26.62 -14.23 -20.41
N GLU A 91 -26.01 -13.16 -19.89
CA GLU A 91 -26.26 -11.80 -20.33
C GLU A 91 -25.46 -11.48 -21.61
N LYS A 92 -26.14 -10.97 -22.61
CA LYS A 92 -25.51 -10.47 -23.83
C LYS A 92 -24.74 -9.17 -23.49
N PHE A 93 -23.51 -9.04 -23.95
CA PHE A 93 -22.63 -7.89 -23.67
C PHE A 93 -22.27 -7.69 -22.18
N GLN A 94 -22.21 -8.78 -21.43
CA GLN A 94 -21.76 -8.73 -20.04
C GLN A 94 -20.36 -8.10 -19.93
N ARG A 95 -20.25 -7.02 -19.16
CA ARG A 95 -18.98 -6.46 -18.75
C ARG A 95 -18.47 -7.13 -17.48
N HIS A 96 -17.16 -7.06 -17.23
CA HIS A 96 -16.55 -7.68 -16.07
C HIS A 96 -15.95 -6.62 -15.12
N PRO A 97 -16.01 -6.79 -13.79
CA PRO A 97 -15.41 -5.86 -12.83
C PRO A 97 -13.90 -5.60 -13.03
N TYR A 98 -13.19 -6.51 -13.71
CA TYR A 98 -11.77 -6.35 -14.01
C TYR A 98 -11.49 -5.58 -15.31
N GLU A 99 -12.52 -5.23 -16.07
CA GLU A 99 -12.39 -4.39 -17.24
C GLU A 99 -11.89 -2.99 -16.83
N PRO A 100 -10.91 -2.41 -17.56
CA PRO A 100 -10.47 -1.05 -17.29
C PRO A 100 -11.65 -0.06 -17.23
N CYS A 101 -11.62 0.87 -16.30
CA CYS A 101 -12.64 1.87 -15.99
C CYS A 101 -13.96 1.35 -15.37
N TYR A 102 -14.26 0.06 -15.45
CA TYR A 102 -15.58 -0.43 -15.09
C TYR A 102 -15.98 -0.15 -13.64
N LEU A 103 -15.08 -0.42 -12.69
CA LEU A 103 -15.37 -0.17 -11.26
C LEU A 103 -15.41 1.31 -10.93
N TYR A 104 -14.65 2.12 -11.66
CA TYR A 104 -14.81 3.57 -11.57
C TYR A 104 -16.20 4.00 -12.02
N GLU A 105 -16.62 3.60 -13.22
CA GLU A 105 -17.91 3.97 -13.83
C GLU A 105 -19.10 3.52 -12.99
N SER A 106 -19.03 2.31 -12.43
CA SER A 106 -20.15 1.69 -11.70
C SER A 106 -20.17 1.97 -10.20
N GLY A 107 -19.03 2.19 -9.58
CA GLY A 107 -18.92 2.27 -8.12
C GLY A 107 -18.34 3.59 -7.60
N ILE A 108 -17.48 4.24 -8.34
CA ILE A 108 -16.81 5.48 -7.88
C ILE A 108 -17.50 6.72 -8.41
N ARG A 109 -17.82 6.76 -9.70
CA ARG A 109 -18.48 7.89 -10.34
C ARG A 109 -19.76 8.36 -9.64
N PRO A 110 -20.64 7.47 -9.16
CA PRO A 110 -21.83 7.91 -8.40
C PRO A 110 -21.50 8.65 -7.10
N LEU A 111 -20.28 8.51 -6.58
CA LEU A 111 -19.82 9.12 -5.33
C LEU A 111 -19.10 10.46 -5.54
N GLU A 112 -18.80 10.89 -6.78
CA GLU A 112 -18.00 12.10 -7.05
C GLU A 112 -18.60 13.39 -6.43
N GLN A 113 -19.91 13.45 -6.26
CA GLN A 113 -20.58 14.60 -5.63
C GLN A 113 -20.67 14.47 -4.12
N TYR A 114 -20.28 13.32 -3.56
CA TYR A 114 -20.31 13.11 -2.11
C TYR A 114 -19.01 13.59 -1.49
N PRO A 115 -19.05 14.50 -0.49
CA PRO A 115 -17.84 15.01 0.12
C PRO A 115 -17.16 13.90 0.95
N VAL A 116 -15.93 13.55 0.57
CA VAL A 116 -15.09 12.62 1.32
C VAL A 116 -13.88 13.34 1.91
N ARG A 117 -13.43 12.92 3.08
CA ARG A 117 -12.27 13.51 3.77
C ARG A 117 -10.94 12.92 3.30
N GLY A 118 -10.95 11.77 2.68
CA GLY A 118 -9.77 11.07 2.18
C GLY A 118 -10.12 9.67 1.70
N VAL A 119 -9.14 8.99 1.16
CA VAL A 119 -9.23 7.63 0.63
C VAL A 119 -8.23 6.73 1.37
N ILE A 120 -8.67 5.53 1.74
CA ILE A 120 -7.77 4.45 2.13
C ILE A 120 -7.80 3.38 1.04
N TRP A 121 -6.62 2.95 0.58
CA TRP A 121 -6.46 2.11 -0.60
C TRP A 121 -5.64 0.85 -0.28
N TYR A 122 -6.19 -0.32 -0.55
CA TYR A 122 -5.45 -1.58 -0.44
C TYR A 122 -5.68 -2.44 -1.68
N GLN A 123 -4.72 -2.44 -2.57
CA GLN A 123 -4.74 -3.18 -3.83
C GLN A 123 -3.30 -3.28 -4.36
N GLY A 124 -3.03 -4.23 -5.26
CA GLY A 124 -1.75 -4.31 -5.94
C GLY A 124 -1.42 -5.71 -6.47
N GLU A 125 -1.97 -6.76 -5.87
CA GLU A 125 -1.66 -8.16 -6.18
C GLU A 125 -1.90 -8.49 -7.65
N SER A 126 -2.93 -7.91 -8.23
CA SER A 126 -3.29 -8.08 -9.65
C SER A 126 -2.43 -7.28 -10.62
N ASN A 127 -1.56 -6.41 -10.11
CA ASN A 127 -0.64 -5.59 -10.91
C ASN A 127 0.84 -5.87 -10.60
N ALA A 128 1.14 -6.77 -9.64
CA ALA A 128 2.50 -7.02 -9.17
C ALA A 128 3.42 -7.73 -10.19
N HIS A 129 2.92 -8.09 -11.35
CA HIS A 129 3.68 -8.63 -12.47
C HIS A 129 4.38 -7.55 -13.29
N ASN A 130 3.94 -6.29 -13.20
CA ASN A 130 4.47 -5.16 -13.95
C ASN A 130 4.50 -3.90 -13.07
N CYS A 131 5.62 -3.68 -12.39
CA CYS A 131 5.80 -2.58 -11.44
C CYS A 131 5.73 -1.21 -12.12
N GLU A 132 6.35 -1.07 -13.30
CA GLU A 132 6.42 0.20 -14.04
C GLU A 132 5.03 0.65 -14.51
N ALA A 133 4.24 -0.29 -15.02
CA ALA A 133 2.85 0.00 -15.38
C ALA A 133 2.01 0.37 -14.15
N HIS A 134 2.23 -0.32 -13.01
CA HIS A 134 1.54 -0.02 -11.76
C HIS A 134 1.91 1.37 -11.23
N GLU A 135 3.17 1.77 -11.24
CA GLU A 135 3.60 3.12 -10.82
C GLU A 135 2.88 4.21 -11.63
N LYS A 136 2.81 4.04 -12.95
CA LYS A 136 2.05 4.95 -13.81
C LYS A 136 0.56 4.95 -13.47
N LEU A 137 -0.04 3.78 -13.36
CA LEU A 137 -1.47 3.62 -13.07
C LEU A 137 -1.86 4.16 -11.69
N PHE A 138 -1.01 3.99 -10.67
CA PHE A 138 -1.30 4.52 -9.34
C PHE A 138 -1.29 6.06 -9.32
N LYS A 139 -0.35 6.70 -10.02
CA LYS A 139 -0.35 8.15 -10.22
C LYS A 139 -1.62 8.62 -10.94
N LEU A 140 -2.02 7.89 -11.98
CA LEU A 140 -3.26 8.19 -12.71
C LEU A 140 -4.51 7.99 -11.85
N LEU A 141 -4.54 6.94 -11.03
CA LEU A 141 -5.64 6.71 -10.07
C LEU A 141 -5.83 7.90 -9.14
N VAL A 142 -4.77 8.29 -8.45
CA VAL A 142 -4.82 9.41 -7.49
C VAL A 142 -5.18 10.71 -8.19
N GLY A 143 -4.55 11.00 -9.32
CA GLY A 143 -4.83 12.21 -10.11
C GLY A 143 -6.27 12.24 -10.65
N SER A 144 -6.77 11.11 -11.14
CA SER A 144 -8.15 10.94 -11.61
C SER A 144 -9.17 11.26 -10.52
N TRP A 145 -9.01 10.66 -9.35
CA TRP A 145 -9.94 10.89 -8.24
C TRP A 145 -9.87 12.32 -7.72
N ARG A 146 -8.67 12.88 -7.54
CA ARG A 146 -8.49 14.29 -7.14
C ARG A 146 -9.18 15.26 -8.09
N LYS A 147 -8.98 15.06 -9.40
CA LYS A 147 -9.62 15.85 -10.46
C LYS A 147 -11.15 15.77 -10.37
N ASN A 148 -11.70 14.56 -10.25
CA ASN A 148 -13.14 14.35 -10.28
C ASN A 148 -13.84 14.81 -9.01
N TRP A 149 -13.19 14.72 -7.83
CA TRP A 149 -13.64 15.34 -6.58
C TRP A 149 -13.36 16.84 -6.50
N LYS A 150 -12.67 17.44 -7.51
CA LYS A 150 -12.24 18.85 -7.50
C LYS A 150 -11.46 19.20 -6.22
N ASN A 151 -10.64 18.28 -5.75
CA ASN A 151 -9.82 18.41 -4.57
C ASN A 151 -8.41 17.85 -4.87
N GLU A 152 -7.50 18.73 -5.29
CA GLU A 152 -6.12 18.35 -5.64
C GLU A 152 -5.33 17.79 -4.47
N ASP A 153 -5.73 18.17 -3.26
CA ASP A 153 -5.11 17.74 -2.00
C ASP A 153 -5.81 16.57 -1.32
N LEU A 154 -6.78 15.90 -1.99
CA LEU A 154 -7.47 14.76 -1.40
C LEU A 154 -6.46 13.73 -0.89
N PRO A 155 -6.43 13.44 0.43
CA PRO A 155 -5.48 12.50 1.01
C PRO A 155 -5.71 11.07 0.49
N PHE A 156 -4.61 10.40 0.15
CA PHE A 156 -4.60 9.00 -0.26
C PHE A 156 -3.65 8.20 0.62
N TYR A 157 -4.19 7.41 1.55
CA TYR A 157 -3.39 6.53 2.40
C TYR A 157 -3.53 5.10 1.93
N TYR A 158 -2.42 4.44 1.67
CA TYR A 158 -2.45 3.12 1.06
C TYR A 158 -1.62 2.09 1.82
N VAL A 159 -1.94 0.82 1.59
CA VAL A 159 -1.25 -0.31 2.20
C VAL A 159 -0.20 -0.84 1.25
N GLN A 160 1.04 -0.96 1.72
CA GLN A 160 2.07 -1.75 1.05
C GLN A 160 1.68 -3.23 1.13
N LEU A 161 1.78 -3.96 0.02
CA LEU A 161 1.48 -5.39 -0.01
C LEU A 161 2.25 -6.15 1.08
N SER A 162 1.57 -7.08 1.72
CA SER A 162 2.15 -7.96 2.75
C SER A 162 3.20 -8.91 2.17
N SER A 163 3.99 -9.51 3.04
CA SER A 163 4.97 -10.54 2.63
C SER A 163 4.28 -11.79 2.12
N ILE A 164 4.75 -12.31 0.99
CA ILE A 164 4.37 -13.59 0.40
C ILE A 164 5.51 -14.13 -0.46
N ALA A 165 5.66 -15.43 -0.56
CA ALA A 165 6.75 -16.07 -1.32
C ALA A 165 6.58 -15.97 -2.85
N ARG A 166 6.59 -14.74 -3.39
CA ARG A 166 6.53 -14.46 -4.84
C ARG A 166 7.71 -13.60 -5.29
N PRO A 167 8.44 -13.98 -6.36
CA PRO A 167 9.67 -13.30 -6.78
C PRO A 167 9.53 -11.81 -7.06
N SER A 168 8.41 -11.35 -7.65
CA SER A 168 8.18 -9.94 -7.98
C SER A 168 7.86 -9.04 -6.77
N TRP A 169 7.59 -9.63 -5.61
CA TRP A 169 7.07 -8.89 -4.46
C TRP A 169 8.02 -7.83 -3.88
N PRO A 170 9.33 -8.05 -3.74
CA PRO A 170 10.24 -7.03 -3.25
C PRO A 170 10.27 -5.78 -4.14
N TRP A 171 10.28 -6.00 -5.46
CA TRP A 171 10.24 -4.93 -6.46
C TRP A 171 8.97 -4.10 -6.35
N PHE A 172 7.82 -4.77 -6.22
CA PHE A 172 6.53 -4.11 -6.10
C PHE A 172 6.40 -3.33 -4.79
N ARG A 173 6.85 -3.88 -3.67
CA ARG A 173 6.84 -3.18 -2.37
C ARG A 173 7.74 -1.95 -2.38
N ASP A 174 8.91 -2.02 -3.01
CA ASP A 174 9.78 -0.85 -3.16
C ASP A 174 9.18 0.21 -4.08
N SER A 175 8.53 -0.20 -5.16
CA SER A 175 7.75 0.68 -6.01
C SER A 175 6.69 1.44 -5.20
N GLN A 176 5.90 0.73 -4.39
CA GLN A 176 4.93 1.37 -3.50
C GLN A 176 5.58 2.38 -2.53
N ARG A 177 6.73 2.04 -1.96
CA ARG A 177 7.49 2.96 -1.08
C ARG A 177 7.92 4.24 -1.81
N ARG A 178 8.44 4.11 -3.03
CA ARG A 178 8.90 5.26 -3.84
C ARG A 178 7.75 6.18 -4.21
N MET A 179 6.58 5.64 -4.54
CA MET A 179 5.40 6.44 -4.89
C MET A 179 4.94 7.37 -3.76
N MET A 180 5.20 7.04 -2.50
CA MET A 180 4.90 7.93 -1.37
C MET A 180 5.69 9.25 -1.45
N ALA A 181 6.91 9.22 -1.96
CA ALA A 181 7.71 10.44 -2.15
C ALA A 181 7.33 11.22 -3.42
N GLU A 182 6.76 10.53 -4.42
CA GLU A 182 6.44 11.11 -5.71
C GLU A 182 5.02 11.70 -5.81
N ILE A 183 4.11 11.25 -4.96
CA ILE A 183 2.70 11.70 -4.96
C ILE A 183 2.44 12.48 -3.67
N PRO A 184 2.25 13.80 -3.74
CA PRO A 184 1.97 14.62 -2.56
C PRO A 184 0.73 14.14 -1.81
N ASN A 185 0.68 14.41 -0.52
CA ASN A 185 -0.45 14.11 0.36
C ASN A 185 -0.88 12.63 0.34
N THR A 186 0.13 11.75 0.31
CA THR A 186 -0.03 10.31 0.47
C THR A 186 0.68 9.81 1.72
N GLY A 187 0.37 8.59 2.13
CA GLY A 187 1.03 7.89 3.22
C GLY A 187 0.86 6.40 3.07
N MET A 188 1.86 5.62 3.50
CA MET A 188 1.89 4.18 3.29
C MET A 188 1.91 3.43 4.62
N ALA A 189 0.97 2.53 4.82
CA ALA A 189 0.95 1.58 5.92
C ALA A 189 1.64 0.28 5.50
N VAL A 190 2.72 -0.07 6.18
CA VAL A 190 3.41 -1.36 5.97
C VAL A 190 2.55 -2.49 6.54
N SER A 191 2.53 -3.65 5.86
CA SER A 191 1.83 -4.85 6.32
C SER A 191 2.66 -6.13 6.23
N SER A 192 3.95 -6.01 5.92
CA SER A 192 4.86 -7.15 5.72
C SER A 192 4.99 -8.05 6.94
N ASP A 193 4.92 -7.48 8.15
CA ASP A 193 5.00 -8.18 9.44
C ASP A 193 3.77 -9.05 9.77
N TYR A 194 2.71 -8.93 8.99
CA TYR A 194 1.48 -9.72 9.13
C TYR A 194 1.22 -10.62 7.92
N GLY A 195 2.19 -10.75 7.02
CA GLY A 195 2.07 -11.57 5.82
C GLY A 195 2.03 -13.07 6.11
N ASP A 196 1.71 -13.83 5.09
CA ASP A 196 1.77 -15.27 5.06
C ASP A 196 2.55 -15.72 3.82
N SER A 197 3.33 -16.80 3.91
CA SER A 197 4.15 -17.25 2.79
C SER A 197 3.35 -17.75 1.60
N LEU A 198 2.12 -18.17 1.80
CA LEU A 198 1.25 -18.80 0.80
C LEU A 198 -0.04 -18.03 0.53
N ASP A 199 -0.47 -17.16 1.46
CA ASP A 199 -1.72 -16.42 1.34
C ASP A 199 -1.47 -14.90 1.23
N VAL A 200 -2.04 -14.27 0.21
CA VAL A 200 -2.00 -12.81 0.01
C VAL A 200 -2.88 -12.04 1.01
N HIS A 201 -3.69 -12.75 1.80
CA HIS A 201 -4.67 -12.16 2.70
C HIS A 201 -4.23 -12.23 4.17
N PRO A 202 -3.44 -11.28 4.68
CA PRO A 202 -3.07 -11.26 6.10
C PRO A 202 -4.32 -11.30 6.98
N ARG A 203 -4.36 -12.19 7.96
CA ARG A 203 -5.55 -12.36 8.82
C ARG A 203 -5.69 -11.24 9.85
N ASN A 204 -4.58 -10.73 10.38
CA ASN A 204 -4.59 -9.64 11.35
C ASN A 204 -4.72 -8.28 10.65
N LYS A 205 -5.94 -7.78 10.55
CA LYS A 205 -6.26 -6.52 9.87
C LYS A 205 -6.20 -5.29 10.78
N LYS A 206 -6.26 -5.47 12.09
CA LYS A 206 -6.31 -4.38 13.06
C LYS A 206 -5.09 -3.45 12.95
N PRO A 207 -3.83 -3.94 13.00
CA PRO A 207 -2.67 -3.07 12.91
C PRO A 207 -2.58 -2.30 11.60
N VAL A 208 -3.06 -2.90 10.49
CA VAL A 208 -3.07 -2.24 9.19
C VAL A 208 -4.05 -1.06 9.18
N GLY A 209 -5.27 -1.26 9.71
CA GLY A 209 -6.26 -0.18 9.86
C GLY A 209 -5.75 0.94 10.76
N GLU A 210 -5.14 0.59 11.89
CA GLU A 210 -4.57 1.57 12.83
C GLU A 210 -3.39 2.35 12.23
N ARG A 211 -2.53 1.70 11.44
CA ARG A 211 -1.42 2.37 10.71
C ARG A 211 -1.95 3.39 9.70
N LEU A 212 -3.00 3.05 8.96
CA LEU A 212 -3.66 4.01 8.07
C LEU A 212 -4.28 5.17 8.85
N ALA A 213 -4.91 4.90 10.00
CA ALA A 213 -5.52 5.92 10.84
C ALA A 213 -4.48 6.89 11.43
N ARG A 214 -3.27 6.42 11.78
CA ARG A 214 -2.18 7.29 12.23
C ARG A 214 -1.79 8.32 11.18
N TRP A 215 -1.71 7.92 9.90
CA TRP A 215 -1.49 8.85 8.80
C TRP A 215 -2.58 9.93 8.74
N ALA A 216 -3.84 9.52 8.81
CA ALA A 216 -4.96 10.45 8.78
C ALA A 216 -4.94 11.40 10.00
N LEU A 217 -4.76 10.88 11.21
CA LEU A 217 -4.70 11.68 12.43
C LEU A 217 -3.59 12.73 12.36
N ASN A 218 -2.38 12.33 11.95
CA ASN A 218 -1.26 13.25 11.87
C ASN A 218 -1.41 14.26 10.72
N LYS A 219 -1.63 13.76 9.47
CA LYS A 219 -1.53 14.61 8.25
C LYS A 219 -2.84 15.29 7.90
N THR A 220 -4.00 14.62 8.07
CA THR A 220 -5.30 15.18 7.71
C THR A 220 -5.93 15.97 8.84
N TYR A 221 -5.76 15.48 10.07
CA TYR A 221 -6.41 16.08 11.26
C TYR A 221 -5.44 16.88 12.14
N GLY A 222 -4.16 16.98 11.78
CA GLY A 222 -3.17 17.84 12.48
C GLY A 222 -2.78 17.38 13.89
N MET A 223 -3.03 16.11 14.24
CA MET A 223 -2.61 15.55 15.53
C MET A 223 -1.13 15.16 15.49
N HIS A 224 -0.25 16.15 15.54
CA HIS A 224 1.21 15.97 15.35
C HIS A 224 1.89 15.16 16.45
N ASP A 225 1.25 14.98 17.58
CA ASP A 225 1.68 14.08 18.67
C ASP A 225 1.46 12.59 18.34
N VAL A 226 0.64 12.27 17.35
CA VAL A 226 0.49 10.92 16.81
C VAL A 226 1.52 10.71 15.70
N LEU A 227 2.48 9.81 15.90
CA LEU A 227 3.42 9.45 14.83
C LEU A 227 2.69 8.78 13.67
N PRO A 228 2.84 9.27 12.42
CA PRO A 228 2.07 8.77 11.28
C PRO A 228 2.53 7.39 10.83
N SER A 229 3.80 7.05 11.07
CA SER A 229 4.41 5.79 10.61
C SER A 229 5.45 5.30 11.61
N GLY A 230 5.88 4.06 11.45
CA GLY A 230 7.16 3.58 11.91
C GLY A 230 8.32 4.24 11.14
N PRO A 231 9.56 3.75 11.30
CA PRO A 231 10.74 4.34 10.68
C PRO A 231 10.59 4.39 9.15
N LEU A 232 10.74 5.57 8.57
CA LEU A 232 10.80 5.78 7.14
C LEU A 232 12.23 6.06 6.72
N PHE A 233 12.70 5.36 5.69
CA PHE A 233 14.02 5.61 5.13
C PHE A 233 14.17 7.10 4.75
N CYS A 234 15.20 7.75 5.30
CA CYS A 234 15.54 9.12 5.00
C CYS A 234 16.79 9.17 4.08
N ARG A 235 17.92 8.62 4.55
CA ARG A 235 19.16 8.58 3.77
C ARG A 235 20.06 7.43 4.23
N ALA A 236 21.04 7.10 3.36
CA ALA A 236 22.15 6.21 3.66
C ALA A 236 23.47 6.94 3.40
N ASP A 237 24.32 7.01 4.41
CA ASP A 237 25.65 7.60 4.35
C ASP A 237 26.68 6.47 4.24
N PHE A 238 27.40 6.42 3.12
CA PHE A 238 28.39 5.39 2.82
C PHE A 238 29.78 5.87 3.28
N CYS A 239 30.35 5.19 4.29
CA CYS A 239 31.62 5.55 4.90
C CYS A 239 32.56 4.35 4.87
N GLU A 240 33.54 4.36 3.98
CA GLU A 240 34.51 3.26 3.78
C GLU A 240 33.81 1.90 3.59
N ASP A 241 33.86 1.02 4.61
CA ASP A 241 33.30 -0.34 4.60
C ASP A 241 31.95 -0.44 5.34
N VAL A 242 31.40 0.67 5.83
CA VAL A 242 30.14 0.72 6.57
C VAL A 242 29.12 1.66 5.92
N VAL A 243 27.83 1.40 6.19
CA VAL A 243 26.72 2.27 5.80
C VAL A 243 25.95 2.67 7.04
N TYR A 244 25.69 3.96 7.22
CA TYR A 244 24.79 4.47 8.25
C TYR A 244 23.45 4.84 7.63
N VAL A 245 22.38 4.22 8.12
CA VAL A 245 21.02 4.46 7.63
C VAL A 245 20.27 5.30 8.65
N THR A 246 19.74 6.42 8.19
CA THR A 246 18.95 7.36 8.99
C THR A 246 17.48 7.25 8.59
N PHE A 247 16.59 7.37 9.57
CA PHE A 247 15.16 7.26 9.38
C PHE A 247 14.43 8.48 9.94
N ASP A 248 13.44 8.95 9.22
CA ASP A 248 12.39 9.78 9.78
C ASP A 248 11.56 8.92 10.75
N TYR A 249 11.06 9.54 11.81
CA TYR A 249 10.36 8.85 12.90
C TYR A 249 11.18 7.72 13.56
N GLY A 250 12.51 7.81 13.49
CA GLY A 250 13.43 6.78 14.00
C GLY A 250 13.77 6.88 15.49
N LYS A 251 13.19 7.80 16.26
CA LYS A 251 13.46 7.92 17.70
C LYS A 251 12.98 6.67 18.44
N GLY A 252 13.91 5.98 19.11
CA GLY A 252 13.58 4.74 19.83
C GLY A 252 13.51 3.50 18.94
N LEU A 253 14.31 3.48 17.86
CA LEU A 253 14.49 2.29 17.01
C LEU A 253 14.77 1.04 17.84
N LYS A 254 14.10 -0.05 17.49
CA LYS A 254 14.34 -1.38 18.05
C LYS A 254 13.95 -2.45 17.03
N SER A 255 14.48 -3.66 17.20
CA SER A 255 14.00 -4.85 16.49
C SER A 255 12.60 -5.22 17.00
N SER A 256 11.75 -5.71 16.10
CA SER A 256 10.36 -6.08 16.40
C SER A 256 10.24 -7.24 17.41
N ASP A 257 11.24 -8.11 17.44
CA ASP A 257 11.31 -9.32 18.28
C ASP A 257 12.38 -9.25 19.36
N GLY A 258 13.06 -8.10 19.50
CA GLY A 258 14.16 -7.92 20.46
C GLY A 258 15.45 -8.64 20.07
N GLY A 259 15.47 -9.37 18.96
CA GLY A 259 16.65 -10.06 18.44
C GLY A 259 17.53 -9.15 17.56
N PRO A 260 18.62 -9.70 16.98
CA PRO A 260 19.45 -8.97 16.02
C PRO A 260 18.64 -8.50 14.80
N LEU A 261 19.01 -7.36 14.23
CA LEU A 261 18.43 -6.88 12.98
C LEU A 261 18.81 -7.83 11.85
N ARG A 262 17.83 -8.16 11.00
CA ARG A 262 17.97 -9.14 9.92
C ARG A 262 17.61 -8.52 8.59
N THR A 263 17.93 -9.24 7.50
CA THR A 263 17.50 -8.92 6.12
C THR A 263 18.09 -7.64 5.55
N PHE A 264 19.20 -7.14 6.12
CA PHE A 264 20.03 -6.14 5.48
C PHE A 264 21.00 -6.81 4.50
N GLU A 265 21.17 -6.18 3.36
CA GLU A 265 22.12 -6.60 2.34
C GLU A 265 22.80 -5.37 1.75
N VAL A 266 24.09 -5.50 1.43
CA VAL A 266 24.90 -4.44 0.80
C VAL A 266 25.56 -4.95 -0.46
N ALA A 267 25.86 -4.06 -1.41
CA ALA A 267 26.58 -4.36 -2.64
C ALA A 267 27.59 -3.27 -2.97
N GLU A 268 28.62 -3.64 -3.73
CA GLU A 268 29.52 -2.71 -4.40
C GLU A 268 28.92 -2.24 -5.74
N THR A 269 29.70 -1.63 -6.60
CA THR A 269 29.28 -1.12 -7.91
C THR A 269 28.85 -2.21 -8.89
N ASP A 270 29.20 -3.46 -8.65
CA ASP A 270 28.79 -4.63 -9.43
C ASP A 270 27.32 -5.01 -9.21
N GLY A 271 26.68 -4.48 -8.15
CA GLY A 271 25.29 -4.75 -7.81
C GLY A 271 25.03 -6.15 -7.25
N VAL A 272 26.09 -6.89 -6.86
CA VAL A 272 25.96 -8.19 -6.21
C VAL A 272 25.75 -7.98 -4.71
N TYR A 273 24.57 -8.37 -4.23
CA TYR A 273 24.18 -8.14 -2.84
C TYR A 273 24.60 -9.31 -1.94
N TYR A 274 25.21 -8.96 -0.81
CA TYR A 274 25.63 -9.89 0.23
C TYR A 274 24.91 -9.56 1.55
N PRO A 275 24.57 -10.58 2.35
CA PRO A 275 24.04 -10.38 3.70
C PRO A 275 24.95 -9.49 4.54
N ALA A 276 24.34 -8.63 5.34
CA ALA A 276 25.04 -7.68 6.17
C ALA A 276 24.61 -7.74 7.63
N VAL A 277 25.55 -7.49 8.52
CA VAL A 277 25.30 -7.26 9.95
C VAL A 277 24.75 -5.83 10.09
N ALA A 278 23.74 -5.69 10.94
CA ALA A 278 23.11 -4.41 11.21
C ALA A 278 22.95 -4.19 12.72
N GLU A 279 23.32 -3.01 13.19
CA GLU A 279 23.32 -2.63 14.61
C GLU A 279 22.68 -1.25 14.80
N ILE A 280 21.89 -1.08 15.85
CA ILE A 280 21.32 0.21 16.19
C ILE A 280 22.34 1.01 17.00
N ILE A 281 22.81 2.13 16.46
CA ILE A 281 23.79 2.99 17.10
C ILE A 281 23.30 4.46 17.01
N ASN A 282 23.11 5.09 18.16
CA ASN A 282 22.74 6.51 18.25
C ASN A 282 21.51 6.89 17.41
N GLY A 283 20.51 6.00 17.33
CA GLY A 283 19.28 6.24 16.56
C GLY A 283 19.40 6.07 15.04
N GLN A 284 20.54 5.57 14.58
CA GLN A 284 20.79 5.14 13.20
C GLN A 284 21.01 3.62 13.17
N ILE A 285 21.03 3.05 11.98
CA ILE A 285 21.45 1.66 11.78
C ILE A 285 22.79 1.67 11.06
N LYS A 286 23.81 1.11 11.73
CA LYS A 286 25.12 0.81 11.14
C LYS A 286 25.04 -0.55 10.46
N VAL A 287 25.42 -0.61 9.18
CA VAL A 287 25.36 -1.84 8.36
C VAL A 287 26.71 -2.10 7.71
N TYR A 288 27.19 -3.35 7.78
CA TYR A 288 28.45 -3.76 7.17
C TYR A 288 28.45 -5.26 6.80
N SER A 289 29.34 -5.62 5.88
CA SER A 289 29.55 -7.03 5.49
C SER A 289 31.03 -7.28 5.24
N GLU A 290 31.55 -8.41 5.75
CA GLU A 290 32.94 -8.80 5.48
C GLU A 290 33.24 -9.03 4.00
N GLN A 291 32.21 -9.35 3.22
CA GLN A 291 32.29 -9.63 1.78
C GLN A 291 32.26 -8.38 0.90
N VAL A 292 31.93 -7.20 1.47
CA VAL A 292 31.77 -5.94 0.74
C VAL A 292 32.66 -4.87 1.38
N LYS A 293 33.76 -4.52 0.72
CA LYS A 293 34.74 -3.57 1.27
C LYS A 293 34.41 -2.10 1.00
N ARG A 294 33.65 -1.83 -0.06
CA ARG A 294 33.25 -0.48 -0.45
C ARG A 294 31.77 -0.46 -0.87
N PRO A 295 30.83 -0.56 0.10
CA PRO A 295 29.41 -0.58 -0.20
C PRO A 295 28.99 0.68 -0.98
N ARG A 296 28.14 0.50 -1.97
CA ARG A 296 27.52 1.56 -2.80
C ARG A 296 26.02 1.44 -2.80
N TYR A 297 25.50 0.28 -2.48
CA TYR A 297 24.08 0.00 -2.41
C TYR A 297 23.75 -0.71 -1.12
N ILE A 298 22.57 -0.42 -0.61
CA ILE A 298 22.00 -1.08 0.56
C ILE A 298 20.52 -1.37 0.32
N ARG A 299 20.05 -2.51 0.78
CA ARG A 299 18.63 -2.83 0.78
C ARG A 299 18.24 -3.55 2.08
N TYR A 300 16.96 -3.44 2.44
CA TYR A 300 16.39 -4.03 3.63
C TYR A 300 15.05 -4.70 3.30
N GLY A 301 14.83 -5.92 3.85
CA GLY A 301 13.55 -6.63 3.65
C GLY A 301 13.29 -7.01 2.20
N TRP A 302 14.33 -7.21 1.39
CA TRP A 302 14.22 -7.49 -0.05
C TRP A 302 13.76 -8.91 -0.36
N GLN A 303 13.60 -9.77 0.64
CA GLN A 303 13.05 -11.11 0.46
C GLN A 303 11.56 -11.04 0.11
N PRO A 304 11.05 -11.94 -0.78
CA PRO A 304 9.63 -12.03 -1.09
C PRO A 304 8.77 -12.20 0.17
N PHE A 305 9.19 -13.10 1.05
CA PHE A 305 8.58 -13.32 2.35
C PHE A 305 9.55 -12.99 3.47
N THR A 306 9.16 -12.09 4.35
CA THR A 306 9.85 -11.79 5.61
C THR A 306 8.87 -11.15 6.60
N LEU A 307 8.96 -11.54 7.86
CA LEU A 307 8.23 -10.92 8.97
C LEU A 307 9.13 -9.98 9.79
N SER A 308 10.41 -9.83 9.36
CA SER A 308 11.34 -8.92 10.03
C SER A 308 10.96 -7.47 9.78
N LEU A 309 10.75 -6.72 10.84
CA LEU A 309 10.60 -5.27 10.79
C LEU A 309 11.43 -4.58 11.86
N ILE A 310 11.83 -3.36 11.53
CA ILE A 310 12.36 -2.39 12.47
C ILE A 310 11.18 -1.57 12.98
N HIS A 311 11.01 -1.54 14.30
CA HIS A 311 9.99 -0.75 14.95
C HIS A 311 10.60 0.41 15.75
N ILE A 312 9.81 1.44 15.93
CA ILE A 312 9.92 2.35 17.06
C ILE A 312 9.09 1.80 18.21
N SER A 313 9.47 2.08 19.44
CA SER A 313 8.54 1.88 20.55
C SER A 313 7.30 2.74 20.27
N GLU A 314 6.18 2.11 19.99
CA GLU A 314 4.93 2.84 19.90
C GLU A 314 4.72 3.57 21.21
N PRO A 315 4.47 4.89 21.21
CA PRO A 315 4.02 5.55 22.40
C PRO A 315 2.69 4.91 22.78
N THR A 316 2.72 4.02 23.77
CA THR A 316 1.52 3.55 24.45
C THR A 316 0.90 4.75 25.12
N ARG A 317 -0.08 5.38 24.49
CA ARG A 317 -1.02 6.19 25.23
C ARG A 317 -1.99 5.23 25.92
N PRO A 318 -2.13 5.33 27.24
CA PRO A 318 -3.35 4.83 27.88
C PRO A 318 -4.52 5.63 27.24
N ILE A 319 -5.42 4.92 26.66
CA ILE A 319 -6.71 5.47 26.22
C ILE A 319 -7.58 5.67 27.44
#